data_ebce50121977afd7419987b6f1eaa795
#
_entry.id   ebce50121977afd7419987b6f1eaa795
#
_cell.length_a   1.000
_cell.length_b   1.000
_cell.length_c   1.000
_cell.angle_alpha   90.00
_cell.angle_beta   90.00
_cell.angle_gamma   90.00
#
_symmetry.space_group_name_H-M   'P 1'
#
loop_
_entity.id
_entity.type
_entity.pdbx_description
1 polymer ?
#
loop_
_entity_poly.entity_id
_entity_poly.type
_entity_poly.pdbx_seq_one_letter_code
_entity_poly.pdbx_strand_id
1 'polypeptide(L)' 'MNNYAIRFIAVPYTVKGVTVMDNDGFYNIYINSLLSREAQFEAIKHELEHINRADFDNEFAPLEEVEAM' A
#
# COMPACT_ATOMS: atom_id res chain seq x y z
N MET A 1 16.52 0.34 2.00
CA MET A 1 15.69 0.26 0.81
C MET A 1 14.58 -0.75 0.97
N ASN A 2 13.40 -0.43 0.50
CA ASN A 2 12.25 -1.28 0.72
C ASN A 2 12.03 -2.23 -0.41
N ASN A 3 11.67 -3.45 -0.06
CA ASN A 3 11.27 -4.43 -1.05
C ASN A 3 9.76 -4.51 -1.04
N TYR A 4 9.17 -4.46 -2.21
CA TYR A 4 7.73 -4.52 -2.27
C TYR A 4 7.28 -5.11 -3.60
N ALA A 5 6.02 -5.53 -3.61
CA ALA A 5 5.37 -5.99 -4.82
C ALA A 5 4.02 -5.29 -4.90
N ILE A 6 3.62 -4.94 -6.09
CA ILE A 6 2.33 -4.31 -6.32
C ILE A 6 1.43 -5.33 -6.99
N ARG A 7 0.25 -5.52 -6.43
CA ARG A 7 -0.70 -6.48 -6.93
C ARG A 7 -2.03 -5.81 -7.14
N PHE A 8 -2.74 -6.23 -8.15
CA PHE A 8 -4.03 -5.64 -8.47
C PHE A 8 -5.11 -6.66 -8.15
N ILE A 9 -6.07 -6.26 -7.35
CA ILE A 9 -7.16 -7.15 -6.96
C ILE A 9 -8.46 -6.39 -7.04
N ALA A 10 -9.54 -7.11 -7.26
CA ALA A 10 -10.86 -6.49 -7.32
C ALA A 10 -11.43 -6.44 -5.92
N VAL A 11 -11.69 -5.24 -5.44
CA VAL A 11 -12.25 -5.03 -4.10
C VAL A 11 -13.30 -3.95 -4.20
N PRO A 12 -14.07 -3.72 -3.14
CA PRO A 12 -15.09 -2.67 -3.19
C PRO A 12 -14.50 -1.30 -3.47
N TYR A 13 -15.30 -0.45 -4.04
CA TYR A 13 -14.85 0.89 -4.42
C TYR A 13 -14.32 1.71 -3.27
N THR A 14 -14.74 1.40 -2.07
CA THR A 14 -14.29 2.17 -0.93
C THR A 14 -12.82 1.91 -0.62
N VAL A 15 -12.26 0.87 -1.21
CA VAL A 15 -10.87 0.53 -0.97
C VAL A 15 -10.09 0.84 -2.22
N LYS A 16 -9.18 1.78 -2.15
CA LYS A 16 -8.34 2.10 -3.30
C LYS A 16 -7.05 1.32 -3.27
N GLY A 17 -6.45 1.21 -2.10
CA GLY A 17 -5.23 0.43 -1.96
C GLY A 17 -4.96 0.14 -0.51
N VAL A 18 -4.11 -0.84 -0.27
CA VAL A 18 -3.73 -1.20 1.08
C VAL A 18 -2.34 -1.82 1.02
N THR A 19 -1.55 -1.59 2.06
CA THR A 19 -0.22 -2.15 2.16
C THR A 19 -0.15 -3.05 3.37
N VAL A 20 0.44 -4.21 3.16
CA VAL A 20 0.62 -5.19 4.24
C VAL A 20 2.09 -5.57 4.26
N MET A 21 2.70 -5.53 5.44
CA MET A 21 4.08 -5.95 5.58
C MET A 21 4.10 -7.36 6.15
N ASP A 22 4.85 -8.23 5.53
CA ASP A 22 4.95 -9.59 6.06
C ASP A 22 6.06 -9.67 7.09
N ASN A 23 6.29 -10.87 7.59
CA ASN A 23 7.24 -11.07 8.67
C ASN A 23 8.67 -10.77 8.29
N ASP A 24 8.96 -10.80 7.02
CA ASP A 24 10.32 -10.54 6.54
C ASP A 24 10.55 -9.09 6.22
N GLY A 25 9.56 -8.27 6.44
CA GLY A 25 9.70 -6.86 6.11
C GLY A 25 9.39 -6.55 4.66
N PHE A 26 8.83 -7.49 3.94
CA PHE A 26 8.47 -7.29 2.56
C PHE A 26 7.07 -6.69 2.50
N TYR A 27 6.89 -5.70 1.65
CA TYR A 27 5.60 -5.01 1.56
C TYR A 27 4.80 -5.55 0.39
N ASN A 28 3.55 -5.87 0.64
CA ASN A 28 2.61 -6.26 -0.40
C ASN A 28 1.61 -5.12 -0.55
N ILE A 29 1.60 -4.52 -1.70
CA ILE A 29 0.72 -3.38 -1.97
C ILE A 29 -0.39 -3.88 -2.87
N TYR A 30 -1.62 -3.79 -2.38
CA TYR A 30 -2.78 -4.24 -3.13
C TYR A 30 -3.53 -3.03 -3.64
N ILE A 31 -3.72 -2.97 -4.93
CA ILE A 31 -4.40 -1.83 -5.56
C ILE A 31 -5.68 -2.33 -6.18
N ASN A 32 -6.73 -1.57 -6.02
CA ASN A 32 -8.03 -1.96 -6.53
C ASN A 32 -8.03 -1.92 -8.05
N SER A 33 -8.20 -3.08 -8.64
CA SER A 33 -8.14 -3.19 -10.10
C SER A 33 -9.37 -2.60 -10.78
N LEU A 34 -10.39 -2.28 -10.02
CA LEU A 34 -11.61 -1.71 -10.58
C LEU A 34 -11.51 -0.20 -10.77
N LEU A 35 -10.47 0.41 -10.26
CA LEU A 35 -10.30 1.84 -10.42
C LEU A 35 -9.79 2.16 -11.81
N SER A 36 -10.00 3.41 -12.21
CA SER A 36 -9.40 3.89 -13.45
C SER A 36 -7.88 3.81 -13.32
N ARG A 37 -7.22 3.85 -14.46
CA ARG A 37 -5.76 3.80 -14.46
C ARG A 37 -5.17 4.95 -13.66
N GLU A 38 -5.75 6.13 -13.81
CA GLU A 38 -5.24 7.28 -13.09
C GLU A 38 -5.41 7.13 -11.59
N ALA A 39 -6.56 6.61 -11.19
CA ALA A 39 -6.79 6.40 -9.76
C ALA A 39 -5.86 5.33 -9.23
N GLN A 40 -5.55 4.33 -10.04
CA GLN A 40 -4.60 3.29 -9.61
C GLN A 40 -3.22 3.89 -9.38
N PHE A 41 -2.77 4.77 -10.27
CA PHE A 41 -1.48 5.42 -10.09
C PHE A 41 -1.45 6.24 -8.82
N GLU A 42 -2.52 6.96 -8.54
CA GLU A 42 -2.57 7.76 -7.33
C GLU A 42 -2.53 6.86 -6.11
N ALA A 43 -3.22 5.75 -6.16
CA ALA A 43 -3.22 4.84 -5.04
C ALA A 43 -1.83 4.26 -4.80
N ILE A 44 -1.13 3.87 -5.86
CA ILE A 44 0.22 3.34 -5.73
C ILE A 44 1.13 4.38 -5.10
N LYS A 45 1.04 5.59 -5.58
CA LYS A 45 1.87 6.65 -5.08
C LYS A 45 1.64 6.89 -3.60
N HIS A 46 0.37 6.87 -3.23
CA HIS A 46 0.01 7.08 -1.84
C HIS A 46 0.56 5.96 -0.95
N GLU A 47 0.45 4.72 -1.41
CA GLU A 47 0.94 3.60 -0.60
C GLU A 47 2.45 3.63 -0.49
N LEU A 48 3.13 4.00 -1.54
CA LEU A 48 4.58 4.10 -1.47
C LEU A 48 5.01 5.20 -0.52
N GLU A 49 4.26 6.26 -0.45
CA GLU A 49 4.56 7.31 0.51
C GLU A 49 4.41 6.82 1.94
N HIS A 50 3.40 6.01 2.18
CA HIS A 50 3.23 5.43 3.50
C HIS A 50 4.43 4.58 3.87
N ILE A 51 4.91 3.78 2.94
CA ILE A 51 6.05 2.92 3.20
C ILE A 51 7.28 3.74 3.54
N ASN A 52 7.54 4.76 2.75
CA ASN A 52 8.69 5.60 2.98
C ASN A 52 8.60 6.30 4.32
N ARG A 53 7.42 6.74 4.66
CA ARG A 53 7.23 7.47 5.90
C ARG A 53 7.40 6.55 7.09
N ALA A 54 6.89 5.32 6.99
CA ALA A 54 7.03 4.38 8.08
C ALA A 54 8.48 4.04 8.32
N ASP A 55 9.24 3.83 7.26
CA ASP A 55 10.65 3.55 7.38
C ASP A 55 11.37 4.66 8.08
N PHE A 56 10.98 5.85 7.78
CA PHE A 56 11.69 7.03 8.20
C PHE A 56 11.34 7.40 9.61
N ASP A 57 10.07 7.35 9.92
CA ASP A 57 9.60 7.89 11.16
C ASP A 57 9.73 6.94 12.29
N ASN A 58 9.29 5.74 12.11
CA ASN A 58 9.15 4.90 13.24
C ASN A 58 8.86 3.50 12.86
N GLU A 59 9.75 2.68 13.26
CA GLU A 59 9.64 1.29 12.95
C GLU A 59 8.55 0.62 13.73
N PHE A 60 8.03 1.27 14.73
CA PHE A 60 6.98 0.67 15.51
C PHE A 60 5.62 0.89 14.96
N ALA A 61 5.49 1.73 13.98
CA ALA A 61 4.18 2.00 13.45
C ALA A 61 3.72 0.76 12.72
N PRO A 62 2.63 0.14 13.14
CA PRO A 62 2.19 -1.08 12.48
C PRO A 62 1.64 -0.73 11.13
N LEU A 63 2.16 -1.37 10.13
CA LEU A 63 1.74 -1.06 8.79
C LEU A 63 0.36 -1.55 8.48
N GLU A 64 -0.09 -2.53 9.21
CA GLU A 64 -1.44 -2.97 8.97
C GLU A 64 -2.43 -1.87 9.25
N GLU A 65 -1.99 -0.83 9.89
CA GLU A 65 -2.87 0.29 10.09
C GLU A 65 -2.85 1.26 8.97
N VAL A 66 -2.04 1.04 8.01
CA VAL A 66 -2.09 1.85 6.84
C VAL A 66 -3.40 1.52 6.19
N GLU A 67 -4.33 2.33 6.41
CA GLU A 67 -5.67 2.00 6.05
C GLU A 67 -5.84 1.99 4.57
N ALA A 68 -6.94 1.43 4.19
CA ALA A 68 -7.37 1.52 2.83
C ALA A 68 -7.74 2.96 2.55
N MET A 69 -7.48 3.38 1.39
CA MET A 69 -7.78 4.74 1.04
C MET A 69 -9.17 4.93 0.55
#